data_82758a55fa4aad3e5f5371ffe5b07d1f
#
_entry.id   82758a55fa4aad3e5f5371ffe5b07d1f
#
_cell.length_a   1.000
_cell.length_b   1.000
_cell.length_c   1.000
_cell.angle_alpha   90.00
_cell.angle_beta   90.00
_cell.angle_gamma   90.00
#
_symmetry.space_group_name_H-M   'P 1'
#
loop_
_entity.id
_entity.type
_entity.pdbx_description
1 polymer ?
#
loop_
_entity_poly.entity_id
_entity_poly.type
_entity_poly.pdbx_seq_one_letter_code
_entity_poly.pdbx_strand_id
1 'polypeptide(L)'
;MILLLLWTWVSGCATLSPGPRRENFAPLFIYSEDEEREGKAVDVLGPFFTYRKDTRDSHLAFRPFFYWQGEEGKYSRTESLYPLGKYERTEREVKSYLMPFYSTSDDLTRGGKKERGFLLAFWGETDQGEPYGGFFPLYGRMKNRFGRDEINFFLWPVYADSREGKSRAVSLFWPFFTIYEGGGREGYRAWPLVSQVKKENDYEKTYFLWPIFHHQKRYLYTDDPTEINMVLPLYVSMTSSKRVQRSVLWPFFTYTYDEDDHYTQWDIPWPILQFAQGDDKEIYRVFPIYGRKYWEGRERGYFLWPIYWYAKDEDDQFKNSNERFLLLSKDEMKVWKKKGEEERRIRVWPLFYYREEKEGGILFYWPCLIPSDYEGWERNWAPLFTLYEYRRTPHGDSESKFLWGVYVHRQNAVRELYELSFLFTLYSAEDVFYFSFLKGLVEYRARGTERALRLVYSPWPIEWETPRASREALAASREERASTP
;
A
#
# COMPACT_ATOMS: atom_id res chain seq x y z
N MET A 1 -35.69 18.15 4.34
CA MET A 1 -36.82 18.89 3.74
C MET A 1 -36.35 19.92 2.73
N ILE A 2 -35.41 20.83 3.03
CA ILE A 2 -34.90 21.83 2.05
C ILE A 2 -34.14 21.17 0.87
N LEU A 3 -33.34 20.15 1.11
CA LEU A 3 -32.65 19.37 0.07
C LEU A 3 -33.61 18.57 -0.82
N LEU A 4 -34.72 18.09 -0.28
CA LEU A 4 -35.77 17.42 -1.06
C LEU A 4 -36.57 18.41 -1.92
N LEU A 5 -36.80 19.62 -1.44
CA LEU A 5 -37.46 20.68 -2.21
C LEU A 5 -36.54 21.24 -3.31
N LEU A 6 -35.24 21.35 -3.07
CA LEU A 6 -34.28 21.68 -4.11
C LEU A 6 -34.20 20.57 -5.18
N TRP A 7 -34.29 19.32 -4.76
CA TRP A 7 -34.27 18.18 -5.69
C TRP A 7 -35.50 18.07 -6.57
N THR A 8 -36.68 18.40 -6.05
CA THR A 8 -37.93 18.45 -6.86
C THR A 8 -37.97 19.66 -7.81
N TRP A 9 -37.33 20.75 -7.47
CA TRP A 9 -37.25 21.94 -8.35
C TRP A 9 -36.24 21.70 -9.50
N VAL A 10 -35.11 21.08 -9.22
CA VAL A 10 -34.09 20.71 -10.23
C VAL A 10 -34.56 19.58 -11.14
N SER A 11 -35.41 18.67 -10.64
CA SER A 11 -35.92 17.51 -11.41
C SER A 11 -37.03 17.88 -12.43
N GLY A 12 -37.61 19.06 -12.33
CA GLY A 12 -38.72 19.51 -13.17
C GLY A 12 -38.34 20.27 -14.44
N CYS A 13 -37.11 20.74 -14.57
CA CYS A 13 -36.64 21.43 -15.78
C CYS A 13 -35.92 20.46 -16.70
N ALA A 14 -36.52 20.08 -17.80
CA ALA A 14 -35.83 19.37 -18.88
C ALA A 14 -34.65 20.26 -19.34
N THR A 15 -33.42 19.83 -19.07
CA THR A 15 -32.21 20.54 -19.48
C THR A 15 -31.96 20.31 -20.97
N LEU A 16 -31.40 21.28 -21.69
CA LEU A 16 -30.92 21.13 -23.06
C LEU A 16 -29.60 20.34 -23.13
N SER A 17 -29.05 19.95 -21.97
CA SER A 17 -27.76 19.28 -21.86
C SER A 17 -27.72 18.00 -22.69
N PRO A 18 -26.83 17.89 -23.65
CA PRO A 18 -26.60 16.67 -24.38
C PRO A 18 -25.63 15.78 -23.60
N GLY A 19 -25.99 14.56 -23.30
CA GLY A 19 -25.11 13.63 -22.62
C GLY A 19 -25.63 13.16 -21.27
N PRO A 20 -24.84 12.35 -20.54
CA PRO A 20 -25.27 11.77 -19.26
C PRO A 20 -25.62 12.85 -18.26
N ARG A 21 -26.62 12.56 -17.44
CA ARG A 21 -27.12 13.53 -16.45
C ARG A 21 -26.03 13.88 -15.46
N ARG A 22 -25.69 15.18 -15.38
CA ARG A 22 -24.69 15.70 -14.47
C ARG A 22 -25.13 17.02 -13.86
N GLU A 23 -25.06 17.07 -12.54
CA GLU A 23 -25.32 18.27 -11.76
C GLU A 23 -24.10 18.62 -10.92
N ASN A 24 -23.47 19.73 -11.20
CA ASN A 24 -22.30 20.20 -10.48
C ASN A 24 -22.58 21.50 -9.74
N PHE A 25 -22.69 21.42 -8.42
CA PHE A 25 -22.79 22.52 -7.45
C PHE A 25 -21.64 22.46 -6.44
N ALA A 26 -20.46 22.03 -6.91
CA ALA A 26 -19.29 21.93 -6.04
C ALA A 26 -18.96 23.27 -5.35
N PRO A 27 -18.44 23.23 -4.11
CA PRO A 27 -18.08 22.03 -3.34
C PRO A 27 -19.25 21.40 -2.57
N LEU A 28 -20.48 21.94 -2.68
CA LEU A 28 -21.63 21.49 -1.88
C LEU A 28 -22.18 20.14 -2.35
N PHE A 29 -22.38 19.98 -3.66
CA PHE A 29 -23.01 18.81 -4.22
C PHE A 29 -22.59 18.58 -5.67
N ILE A 30 -22.28 17.32 -6.01
CA ILE A 30 -22.07 16.84 -7.38
C ILE A 30 -22.84 15.54 -7.55
N TYR A 31 -23.61 15.45 -8.63
CA TYR A 31 -24.24 14.22 -9.10
C TYR A 31 -23.82 13.95 -10.54
N SER A 32 -23.45 12.71 -10.86
CA SER A 32 -23.17 12.33 -12.23
C SER A 32 -23.61 10.90 -12.50
N GLU A 33 -24.18 10.67 -13.68
CA GLU A 33 -24.45 9.35 -14.26
C GLU A 33 -23.43 9.09 -15.38
N ASP A 34 -22.98 7.87 -15.48
CA ASP A 34 -22.15 7.36 -16.57
C ASP A 34 -22.95 6.30 -17.30
N GLU A 35 -23.43 6.63 -18.50
CA GLU A 35 -24.27 5.72 -19.30
C GLU A 35 -23.49 4.52 -19.83
N GLU A 36 -22.17 4.69 -20.09
CA GLU A 36 -21.33 3.61 -20.63
C GLU A 36 -21.03 2.54 -19.58
N ARG A 37 -20.99 2.92 -18.30
CA ARG A 37 -20.69 2.03 -17.15
C ARG A 37 -21.91 1.76 -16.27
N GLU A 38 -23.10 2.24 -16.65
CA GLU A 38 -24.29 2.22 -15.79
C GLU A 38 -23.99 2.73 -14.36
N GLY A 39 -23.08 3.70 -14.29
CA GLY A 39 -22.49 4.19 -13.03
C GLY A 39 -23.21 5.43 -12.51
N LYS A 40 -23.28 5.55 -11.18
CA LYS A 40 -23.76 6.73 -10.47
C LYS A 40 -22.74 7.20 -9.46
N ALA A 41 -22.50 8.51 -9.43
CA ALA A 41 -21.61 9.12 -8.44
C ALA A 41 -22.29 10.32 -7.79
N VAL A 42 -22.15 10.42 -6.47
CA VAL A 42 -22.63 11.53 -5.64
C VAL A 42 -21.51 11.97 -4.72
N ASP A 43 -21.14 13.23 -4.77
CA ASP A 43 -20.23 13.85 -3.80
C ASP A 43 -20.98 14.97 -3.08
N VAL A 44 -20.88 15.03 -1.75
CA VAL A 44 -21.50 16.07 -0.92
C VAL A 44 -20.47 16.68 0.01
N LEU A 45 -20.41 17.99 0.08
CA LEU A 45 -19.40 18.77 0.80
C LEU A 45 -17.98 18.40 0.34
N GLY A 46 -17.76 18.41 -0.97
CA GLY A 46 -16.52 17.95 -1.56
C GLY A 46 -16.28 16.45 -1.32
N PRO A 47 -15.09 16.03 -0.85
CA PRO A 47 -14.77 14.63 -0.66
C PRO A 47 -15.21 14.05 0.69
N PHE A 48 -15.90 14.84 1.56
CA PHE A 48 -16.34 14.35 2.87
C PHE A 48 -17.33 13.19 2.74
N PHE A 49 -18.36 13.36 1.90
CA PHE A 49 -19.28 12.28 1.60
C PHE A 49 -19.21 11.94 0.12
N THR A 50 -18.93 10.68 -0.18
CA THR A 50 -18.83 10.16 -1.55
C THR A 50 -19.60 8.85 -1.65
N TYR A 51 -20.49 8.73 -2.64
CA TYR A 51 -21.11 7.48 -3.04
C TYR A 51 -20.86 7.26 -4.52
N ARG A 52 -20.38 6.09 -4.87
CA ARG A 52 -20.24 5.65 -6.27
C ARG A 52 -20.73 4.22 -6.41
N LYS A 53 -21.43 3.96 -7.49
CA LYS A 53 -21.89 2.64 -7.86
C LYS A 53 -21.67 2.48 -9.35
N ASP A 54 -21.04 1.42 -9.76
CA ASP A 54 -20.99 0.95 -11.13
C ASP A 54 -21.46 -0.52 -11.22
N THR A 55 -21.35 -1.14 -12.39
CA THR A 55 -21.81 -2.52 -12.63
C THR A 55 -21.08 -3.57 -11.80
N ARG A 56 -19.89 -3.30 -11.30
CA ARG A 56 -19.05 -4.28 -10.59
C ARG A 56 -18.78 -3.91 -9.15
N ASP A 57 -18.60 -2.62 -8.89
CA ASP A 57 -18.09 -2.15 -7.60
C ASP A 57 -18.95 -1.01 -7.07
N SER A 58 -19.10 -0.97 -5.76
CA SER A 58 -19.77 0.13 -5.08
C SER A 58 -18.92 0.60 -3.91
N HIS A 59 -18.84 1.91 -3.71
CA HIS A 59 -18.21 2.44 -2.52
C HIS A 59 -18.97 3.62 -1.93
N LEU A 60 -18.95 3.70 -0.62
CA LEU A 60 -19.51 4.75 0.20
C LEU A 60 -18.44 5.26 1.16
N ALA A 61 -18.23 6.55 1.21
CA ALA A 61 -17.31 7.16 2.14
C ALA A 61 -17.93 8.33 2.88
N PHE A 62 -17.66 8.41 4.18
CA PHE A 62 -17.84 9.58 5.02
C PHE A 62 -16.50 9.88 5.71
N ARG A 63 -15.64 10.54 4.99
CA ARG A 63 -14.25 10.77 5.39
C ARG A 63 -14.10 11.77 6.52
N PRO A 64 -13.15 11.52 7.44
CA PRO A 64 -12.26 10.38 7.58
C PRO A 64 -12.86 9.23 8.41
N PHE A 65 -14.14 9.29 8.76
CA PHE A 65 -14.76 8.44 9.78
C PHE A 65 -15.09 7.04 9.29
N PHE A 66 -15.50 6.93 8.02
CA PHE A 66 -16.03 5.69 7.47
C PHE A 66 -15.75 5.58 5.96
N TYR A 67 -15.35 4.40 5.55
CA TYR A 67 -15.23 4.00 4.15
C TYR A 67 -15.74 2.56 3.99
N TRP A 68 -16.60 2.35 3.02
CA TRP A 68 -17.06 1.02 2.63
C TRP A 68 -16.88 0.84 1.13
N GLN A 69 -16.43 -0.34 0.73
CA GLN A 69 -16.31 -0.77 -0.65
C GLN A 69 -16.71 -2.24 -0.76
N GLY A 70 -17.42 -2.61 -1.81
CA GLY A 70 -17.79 -4.01 -2.01
C GLY A 70 -18.23 -4.34 -3.41
N GLU A 71 -17.99 -5.59 -3.78
CA GLU A 71 -18.52 -6.28 -4.95
C GLU A 71 -19.45 -7.40 -4.44
N GLU A 72 -20.68 -7.43 -4.93
CA GLU A 72 -21.71 -8.33 -4.43
C GLU A 72 -21.26 -9.80 -4.51
N GLY A 73 -21.26 -10.48 -3.36
CA GLY A 73 -20.90 -11.90 -3.23
C GLY A 73 -19.40 -12.23 -3.21
N LYS A 74 -18.50 -11.32 -3.55
CA LYS A 74 -17.06 -11.60 -3.67
C LYS A 74 -16.21 -10.91 -2.63
N TYR A 75 -16.45 -9.64 -2.39
CA TYR A 75 -15.57 -8.81 -1.59
C TYR A 75 -16.33 -7.72 -0.86
N SER A 76 -15.98 -7.49 0.39
CA SER A 76 -16.47 -6.34 1.16
C SER A 76 -15.38 -5.83 2.11
N ARG A 77 -15.16 -4.53 2.10
CA ARG A 77 -14.23 -3.84 3.00
C ARG A 77 -14.93 -2.66 3.67
N THR A 78 -14.80 -2.58 4.97
CA THR A 78 -15.22 -1.43 5.76
C THR A 78 -14.03 -0.92 6.56
N GLU A 79 -13.77 0.36 6.55
CA GLU A 79 -12.73 1.02 7.35
C GLU A 79 -13.38 2.10 8.21
N SER A 80 -13.05 2.13 9.50
CA SER A 80 -13.59 3.10 10.46
C SER A 80 -12.44 3.84 11.12
N LEU A 81 -12.40 5.19 10.96
CA LEU A 81 -11.30 6.02 11.45
C LEU A 81 -9.93 5.40 11.16
N TYR A 82 -9.72 5.00 9.90
CA TYR A 82 -8.49 4.28 9.53
C TYR A 82 -7.24 4.95 10.09
N PRO A 83 -6.32 4.21 10.77
CA PRO A 83 -6.21 2.73 10.79
C PRO A 83 -6.87 2.02 11.98
N LEU A 84 -7.71 2.68 12.78
CA LEU A 84 -8.22 2.12 14.04
C LEU A 84 -9.17 0.95 13.85
N GLY A 85 -10.06 1.01 12.86
CA GLY A 85 -11.02 -0.05 12.59
C GLY A 85 -11.00 -0.52 11.14
N LYS A 86 -11.10 -1.84 10.95
CA LYS A 86 -11.21 -2.47 9.64
C LYS A 86 -12.05 -3.75 9.73
N TYR A 87 -12.90 -3.93 8.75
CA TYR A 87 -13.55 -5.19 8.42
C TYR A 87 -13.28 -5.51 6.96
N GLU A 88 -12.86 -6.72 6.66
CA GLU A 88 -12.58 -7.19 5.31
C GLU A 88 -13.07 -8.62 5.16
N ARG A 89 -13.88 -8.85 4.15
CA ARG A 89 -14.38 -10.16 3.76
C ARG A 89 -14.01 -10.44 2.32
N THR A 90 -13.37 -11.57 2.10
CA THR A 90 -13.09 -12.15 0.79
C THR A 90 -13.77 -13.52 0.69
N GLU A 91 -13.66 -14.20 -0.44
CA GLU A 91 -14.15 -15.57 -0.60
C GLU A 91 -13.46 -16.58 0.35
N ARG A 92 -12.24 -16.28 0.79
CA ARG A 92 -11.40 -17.18 1.58
C ARG A 92 -11.30 -16.83 3.05
N GLU A 93 -11.42 -15.56 3.39
CA GLU A 93 -11.17 -15.10 4.76
C GLU A 93 -12.05 -13.91 5.16
N VAL A 94 -12.33 -13.82 6.46
CA VAL A 94 -12.94 -12.64 7.09
C VAL A 94 -12.01 -12.15 8.18
N LYS A 95 -11.60 -10.88 8.07
CA LYS A 95 -10.78 -10.20 9.08
C LYS A 95 -11.48 -8.97 9.58
N SER A 96 -11.49 -8.75 10.88
CA SER A 96 -11.91 -7.48 11.45
C SER A 96 -11.11 -7.12 12.69
N TYR A 97 -10.90 -5.83 12.89
CA TYR A 97 -10.30 -5.32 14.12
C TYR A 97 -10.82 -3.91 14.44
N LEU A 98 -10.79 -3.59 15.71
CA LEU A 98 -10.95 -2.24 16.26
C LEU A 98 -9.91 -2.07 17.36
N MET A 99 -8.80 -1.42 17.01
CA MET A 99 -7.66 -1.24 17.92
C MET A 99 -7.98 -0.27 19.05
N PRO A 100 -7.52 -0.57 20.30
CA PRO A 100 -6.85 -1.79 20.74
C PRO A 100 -7.83 -2.88 21.24
N PHE A 101 -9.13 -2.71 21.02
CA PHE A 101 -10.17 -3.45 21.73
C PHE A 101 -10.37 -4.88 21.26
N TYR A 102 -10.53 -5.10 19.96
CA TYR A 102 -10.74 -6.45 19.47
C TYR A 102 -10.11 -6.70 18.08
N SER A 103 -9.88 -7.98 17.80
CA SER A 103 -9.49 -8.48 16.48
C SER A 103 -10.08 -9.85 16.22
N THR A 104 -10.49 -10.09 14.97
CA THR A 104 -10.95 -11.41 14.53
C THR A 104 -10.35 -11.75 13.18
N SER A 105 -10.07 -13.03 12.96
CA SER A 105 -9.63 -13.56 11.68
C SER A 105 -10.19 -14.98 11.51
N ASP A 106 -10.97 -15.19 10.45
CA ASP A 106 -11.57 -16.46 10.11
C ASP A 106 -11.14 -16.85 8.70
N ASP A 107 -10.50 -17.99 8.57
CA ASP A 107 -10.29 -18.64 7.30
C ASP A 107 -11.55 -19.43 6.93
N LEU A 108 -12.18 -19.09 5.81
CA LEU A 108 -13.42 -19.70 5.35
C LEU A 108 -13.20 -21.00 4.57
N THR A 109 -11.96 -21.39 4.33
CA THR A 109 -11.63 -22.66 3.70
C THR A 109 -11.96 -23.83 4.64
N ARG A 110 -12.19 -25.01 4.06
CA ARG A 110 -12.53 -26.20 4.84
C ARG A 110 -11.41 -26.53 5.83
N GLY A 111 -11.72 -26.53 7.13
CA GLY A 111 -10.73 -26.67 8.20
C GLY A 111 -9.94 -25.38 8.48
N GLY A 112 -10.48 -24.22 8.11
CA GLY A 112 -9.81 -22.95 8.28
C GLY A 112 -9.63 -22.51 9.73
N LYS A 113 -8.53 -21.82 9.98
CA LYS A 113 -8.15 -21.28 11.30
C LYS A 113 -9.09 -20.17 11.73
N LYS A 114 -9.47 -20.16 13.01
CA LYS A 114 -10.27 -19.08 13.63
C LYS A 114 -9.48 -18.42 14.75
N GLU A 115 -9.41 -17.10 14.73
CA GLU A 115 -8.73 -16.31 15.76
C GLU A 115 -9.64 -15.20 16.27
N ARG A 116 -9.65 -15.01 17.58
CA ARG A 116 -10.40 -13.96 18.28
C ARG A 116 -9.50 -13.30 19.31
N GLY A 117 -9.59 -11.99 19.43
CA GLY A 117 -8.95 -11.22 20.49
C GLY A 117 -9.88 -10.13 20.99
N PHE A 118 -9.97 -9.96 22.30
CA PHE A 118 -10.67 -8.86 22.94
C PHE A 118 -9.83 -8.32 24.09
N LEU A 119 -9.27 -7.12 23.94
CA LEU A 119 -8.27 -6.58 24.85
C LEU A 119 -7.11 -7.57 25.05
N LEU A 120 -7.03 -8.14 26.23
CA LEU A 120 -6.01 -9.12 26.63
C LEU A 120 -6.52 -10.57 26.57
N ALA A 121 -7.80 -10.78 26.32
CA ALA A 121 -8.38 -12.10 26.10
C ALA A 121 -8.21 -12.53 24.64
N PHE A 122 -7.90 -13.78 24.41
CA PHE A 122 -7.82 -14.37 23.08
C PHE A 122 -8.36 -15.79 23.08
N TRP A 123 -8.94 -16.21 21.97
CA TRP A 123 -9.40 -17.58 21.76
C TRP A 123 -9.50 -17.88 20.26
N GLY A 124 -9.55 -19.14 19.92
CA GLY A 124 -9.65 -19.56 18.54
C GLY A 124 -9.59 -21.07 18.37
N GLU A 125 -9.54 -21.48 17.13
CA GLU A 125 -9.37 -22.86 16.69
C GLU A 125 -8.26 -22.92 15.63
N THR A 126 -7.43 -23.97 15.66
CA THR A 126 -6.45 -24.22 14.62
C THR A 126 -7.14 -24.76 13.35
N ASP A 127 -6.40 -24.91 12.26
CA ASP A 127 -6.83 -25.57 11.02
C ASP A 127 -7.25 -27.04 11.23
N GLN A 128 -6.79 -27.66 12.32
CA GLN A 128 -7.16 -29.02 12.73
C GLN A 128 -8.38 -29.04 13.67
N GLY A 129 -8.97 -27.88 13.99
CA GLY A 129 -10.11 -27.77 14.89
C GLY A 129 -9.75 -27.82 16.38
N GLU A 130 -8.47 -27.73 16.76
CA GLU A 130 -8.05 -27.72 18.16
C GLU A 130 -8.31 -26.34 18.79
N PRO A 131 -9.06 -26.27 19.89
CA PRO A 131 -9.35 -25.00 20.57
C PRO A 131 -8.14 -24.51 21.36
N TYR A 132 -7.97 -23.19 21.41
CA TYR A 132 -6.99 -22.51 22.26
C TYR A 132 -7.56 -21.19 22.78
N GLY A 133 -6.99 -20.66 23.85
CA GLY A 133 -7.41 -19.38 24.38
C GLY A 133 -6.79 -19.05 25.73
N GLY A 134 -7.08 -17.84 26.20
CA GLY A 134 -6.59 -17.37 27.48
C GLY A 134 -6.84 -15.88 27.71
N PHE A 135 -6.34 -15.43 28.87
CA PHE A 135 -6.35 -14.04 29.25
C PHE A 135 -4.91 -13.64 29.66
N PHE A 136 -4.24 -12.86 28.79
CA PHE A 136 -2.88 -12.41 29.05
C PHE A 136 -2.89 -11.31 30.12
N PRO A 137 -1.95 -11.32 31.09
CA PRO A 137 -0.88 -12.29 31.30
C PRO A 137 -1.25 -13.44 32.27
N LEU A 138 -2.53 -13.58 32.67
CA LEU A 138 -2.90 -14.45 33.78
C LEU A 138 -2.77 -15.95 33.45
N TYR A 139 -3.41 -16.39 32.39
CA TYR A 139 -3.31 -17.78 31.95
C TYR A 139 -3.72 -17.91 30.48
N GLY A 140 -3.18 -18.90 29.82
CA GLY A 140 -3.59 -19.19 28.45
C GLY A 140 -2.81 -20.31 27.79
N ARG A 141 -3.42 -20.80 26.72
CA ARG A 141 -2.86 -21.75 25.78
C ARG A 141 -2.89 -21.15 24.40
N MET A 142 -1.72 -21.00 23.78
CA MET A 142 -1.56 -20.53 22.39
C MET A 142 -1.14 -21.70 21.52
N LYS A 143 -1.64 -21.74 20.28
CA LYS A 143 -1.30 -22.75 19.28
C LYS A 143 -0.69 -22.08 18.06
N ASN A 144 0.36 -22.69 17.48
CA ASN A 144 1.04 -22.24 16.25
C ASN A 144 1.45 -20.75 16.29
N ARG A 145 2.03 -20.31 17.43
CA ARG A 145 2.47 -18.94 17.65
C ARG A 145 3.95 -18.86 18.02
N PHE A 146 4.62 -17.80 17.57
CA PHE A 146 6.04 -17.52 17.87
C PHE A 146 6.99 -18.67 17.50
N GLY A 147 6.69 -19.42 16.43
CA GLY A 147 7.49 -20.58 16.01
C GLY A 147 7.39 -21.77 16.97
N ARG A 148 6.31 -21.87 17.75
CA ARG A 148 6.01 -22.97 18.65
C ARG A 148 4.64 -23.57 18.30
N ASP A 149 4.53 -24.88 18.41
CA ASP A 149 3.26 -25.59 18.21
C ASP A 149 2.27 -25.28 19.33
N GLU A 150 2.78 -25.20 20.55
CA GLU A 150 1.98 -24.89 21.72
C GLU A 150 2.77 -24.10 22.76
N ILE A 151 2.11 -23.10 23.37
CA ILE A 151 2.61 -22.36 24.52
C ILE A 151 1.51 -22.29 25.56
N ASN A 152 1.77 -22.84 26.73
CA ASN A 152 0.93 -22.71 27.92
C ASN A 152 1.59 -21.74 28.90
N PHE A 153 0.87 -20.78 29.45
CA PHE A 153 1.41 -19.86 30.43
C PHE A 153 0.44 -19.63 31.59
N PHE A 154 1.04 -19.34 32.75
CA PHE A 154 0.31 -18.96 33.95
C PHE A 154 1.06 -17.81 34.65
N LEU A 155 0.34 -16.72 34.93
CA LEU A 155 0.89 -15.47 35.47
C LEU A 155 2.19 -15.06 34.74
N TRP A 156 2.12 -15.03 33.40
CA TRP A 156 3.31 -14.67 32.62
C TRP A 156 3.91 -13.36 33.12
N PRO A 157 5.24 -13.26 33.37
CA PRO A 157 6.30 -14.19 32.94
C PRO A 157 6.70 -15.26 33.98
N VAL A 158 5.87 -15.53 35.00
CA VAL A 158 6.23 -16.46 36.09
C VAL A 158 6.39 -17.89 35.57
N TYR A 159 5.44 -18.37 34.78
CA TYR A 159 5.48 -19.71 34.22
C TYR A 159 5.10 -19.75 32.75
N ALA A 160 5.89 -20.46 31.95
CA ALA A 160 5.57 -20.80 30.58
C ALA A 160 6.10 -22.18 30.20
N ASP A 161 5.26 -22.98 29.53
CA ASP A 161 5.60 -24.29 28.94
C ASP A 161 5.39 -24.22 27.44
N SER A 162 6.42 -24.37 26.65
CA SER A 162 6.35 -24.32 25.20
C SER A 162 6.82 -25.59 24.55
N ARG A 163 6.15 -25.99 23.46
CA ARG A 163 6.47 -27.18 22.66
C ARG A 163 6.72 -26.85 21.21
N GLU A 164 7.66 -27.57 20.64
CA GLU A 164 8.04 -27.51 19.22
C GLU A 164 8.38 -28.92 18.75
N GLY A 165 7.50 -29.53 17.98
CA GLY A 165 7.56 -30.96 17.67
C GLY A 165 7.56 -31.81 18.93
N LYS A 166 8.62 -32.60 19.13
CA LYS A 166 8.84 -33.42 20.33
C LYS A 166 9.64 -32.69 21.44
N SER A 167 10.12 -31.49 21.17
CA SER A 167 10.90 -30.71 22.13
C SER A 167 9.98 -29.88 23.03
N ARG A 168 10.32 -29.81 24.31
CA ARG A 168 9.60 -29.03 25.33
C ARG A 168 10.58 -28.05 26.02
N ALA A 169 10.09 -26.86 26.35
CA ALA A 169 10.84 -25.89 27.15
C ALA A 169 9.93 -25.33 28.25
N VAL A 170 10.31 -25.56 29.50
CA VAL A 170 9.63 -25.05 30.68
C VAL A 170 10.41 -23.88 31.25
N SER A 171 9.76 -22.73 31.37
CA SER A 171 10.36 -21.49 31.87
C SER A 171 9.70 -21.05 33.17
N LEU A 172 10.52 -20.68 34.14
CA LEU A 172 10.14 -20.03 35.37
C LEU A 172 10.75 -18.63 35.41
N PHE A 173 9.93 -17.62 35.72
CA PHE A 173 10.33 -16.21 35.70
C PHE A 173 11.06 -15.84 34.40
N TRP A 174 10.40 -16.10 33.27
CA TRP A 174 10.97 -15.82 31.97
C TRP A 174 11.51 -14.38 31.89
N PRO A 175 12.73 -14.15 31.38
CA PRO A 175 13.61 -15.11 30.68
C PRO A 175 14.65 -15.83 31.57
N PHE A 176 14.53 -15.76 32.89
CA PHE A 176 15.63 -16.12 33.81
C PHE A 176 15.91 -17.64 33.82
N PHE A 177 14.91 -18.47 34.06
CA PHE A 177 15.12 -19.91 34.17
C PHE A 177 14.32 -20.67 33.09
N THR A 178 15.00 -21.56 32.37
CA THR A 178 14.37 -22.43 31.39
C THR A 178 15.07 -23.79 31.38
N ILE A 179 14.27 -24.87 31.38
CA ILE A 179 14.75 -26.26 31.20
C ILE A 179 14.23 -26.72 29.83
N TYR A 180 15.08 -27.40 29.10
CA TYR A 180 14.78 -27.95 27.77
C TYR A 180 14.84 -29.46 27.82
N GLU A 181 13.84 -30.17 27.27
CA GLU A 181 13.74 -31.60 27.26
C GLU A 181 13.00 -32.15 26.02
N GLY A 182 13.33 -33.37 25.63
CA GLY A 182 12.63 -34.11 24.58
C GLY A 182 13.03 -33.72 23.14
N GLY A 183 12.68 -34.58 22.18
CA GLY A 183 12.97 -34.40 20.76
C GLY A 183 14.47 -34.25 20.42
N GLY A 184 15.34 -34.87 21.21
CA GLY A 184 16.80 -34.73 21.06
C GLY A 184 17.35 -33.38 21.60
N ARG A 185 16.48 -32.54 22.21
CA ARG A 185 16.89 -31.27 22.82
C ARG A 185 16.92 -31.43 24.33
N GLU A 186 18.02 -31.07 24.93
CA GLU A 186 18.23 -31.12 26.37
C GLU A 186 19.06 -29.92 26.85
N GLY A 187 18.90 -29.55 28.11
CA GLY A 187 19.72 -28.52 28.70
C GLY A 187 18.93 -27.55 29.60
N TYR A 188 19.62 -26.50 30.00
CA TYR A 188 19.09 -25.50 30.91
C TYR A 188 19.61 -24.09 30.58
N ARG A 189 18.90 -23.10 31.08
CA ARG A 189 19.28 -21.71 31.03
C ARG A 189 18.95 -21.03 32.38
N ALA A 190 19.95 -20.45 32.98
CA ALA A 190 19.85 -19.53 34.12
C ALA A 190 20.41 -18.16 33.69
N TRP A 191 19.54 -17.40 32.96
CA TRP A 191 19.94 -16.10 32.43
C TRP A 191 20.03 -15.03 33.52
N PRO A 192 21.05 -14.11 33.51
CA PRO A 192 22.10 -13.98 32.48
C PRO A 192 23.37 -14.79 32.79
N LEU A 193 23.37 -15.67 33.80
CA LEU A 193 24.57 -16.29 34.34
C LEU A 193 25.13 -17.42 33.47
N VAL A 194 24.31 -18.43 33.18
CA VAL A 194 24.78 -19.63 32.46
C VAL A 194 23.67 -20.27 31.66
N SER A 195 24.04 -20.86 30.55
CA SER A 195 23.18 -21.75 29.77
C SER A 195 24.00 -22.84 29.10
N GLN A 196 23.47 -24.02 29.09
CA GLN A 196 23.96 -25.12 28.28
C GLN A 196 22.77 -25.84 27.66
N VAL A 197 22.66 -25.76 26.34
CA VAL A 197 21.56 -26.36 25.58
C VAL A 197 22.14 -27.11 24.39
N LYS A 198 21.77 -28.35 24.27
CA LYS A 198 22.16 -29.23 23.18
C LYS A 198 20.92 -29.72 22.46
N LYS A 199 20.97 -29.82 21.12
CA LYS A 199 20.03 -30.53 20.29
C LYS A 199 20.77 -31.49 19.40
N GLU A 200 20.43 -32.74 19.55
CA GLU A 200 21.09 -33.83 18.83
C GLU A 200 21.12 -33.56 17.33
N ASN A 201 22.28 -33.75 16.72
CA ASN A 201 22.54 -33.51 15.31
C ASN A 201 22.21 -32.13 14.77
N ASP A 202 22.03 -31.11 15.63
CA ASP A 202 21.68 -29.75 15.20
C ASP A 202 22.64 -28.71 15.79
N TYR A 203 22.62 -28.51 17.12
CA TYR A 203 23.49 -27.53 17.75
C TYR A 203 23.84 -27.88 19.21
N GLU A 204 24.97 -27.32 19.67
CA GLU A 204 25.34 -27.13 21.07
C GLU A 204 25.59 -25.66 21.35
N LYS A 205 24.96 -25.10 22.39
CA LYS A 205 25.07 -23.69 22.77
C LYS A 205 25.32 -23.56 24.25
N THR A 206 26.41 -22.93 24.61
CA THR A 206 26.80 -22.63 25.99
C THR A 206 27.11 -21.15 26.11
N TYR A 207 26.66 -20.52 27.18
CA TYR A 207 27.14 -19.20 27.55
C TYR A 207 27.40 -19.11 29.06
N PHE A 208 28.30 -18.21 29.41
CA PHE A 208 28.59 -17.81 30.78
C PHE A 208 28.63 -16.28 30.86
N LEU A 209 27.96 -15.69 31.85
CA LEU A 209 27.80 -14.24 32.01
C LEU A 209 27.37 -13.55 30.73
N TRP A 210 26.15 -13.91 30.23
CA TRP A 210 25.58 -13.33 29.03
C TRP A 210 25.57 -11.80 29.07
N PRO A 211 26.05 -11.08 28.05
CA PRO A 211 26.41 -11.60 26.70
C PRO A 211 27.94 -11.85 26.53
N ILE A 212 28.72 -11.96 27.57
CA ILE A 212 30.19 -11.88 27.51
C ILE A 212 30.79 -13.13 26.88
N PHE A 213 30.57 -14.31 27.46
CA PHE A 213 31.20 -15.54 26.99
C PHE A 213 30.21 -16.47 26.32
N HIS A 214 30.48 -16.83 25.08
CA HIS A 214 29.67 -17.77 24.33
C HIS A 214 30.53 -18.79 23.57
N HIS A 215 30.10 -20.04 23.65
CA HIS A 215 30.60 -21.12 22.81
C HIS A 215 29.42 -21.84 22.16
N GLN A 216 29.44 -21.96 20.83
CA GLN A 216 28.36 -22.59 20.11
C GLN A 216 28.93 -23.46 18.96
N LYS A 217 28.33 -24.64 18.75
CA LYS A 217 28.48 -25.45 17.54
C LYS A 217 27.12 -25.51 16.87
N ARG A 218 27.06 -25.28 15.58
CA ARG A 218 25.82 -25.26 14.79
C ARG A 218 25.97 -26.12 13.55
N TYR A 219 24.84 -26.52 13.00
CA TYR A 219 24.77 -27.32 11.76
C TYR A 219 25.49 -28.66 11.88
N LEU A 220 25.38 -29.32 13.05
CA LEU A 220 26.02 -30.62 13.31
C LEU A 220 25.51 -31.76 12.43
N TYR A 221 24.41 -31.56 11.69
CA TYR A 221 23.85 -32.47 10.71
C TYR A 221 24.53 -32.37 9.33
N THR A 222 25.39 -31.36 9.13
CA THR A 222 26.13 -31.16 7.87
C THR A 222 27.57 -31.65 7.99
N ASP A 223 28.21 -31.84 6.84
CA ASP A 223 29.66 -32.18 6.78
C ASP A 223 30.55 -30.98 7.14
N ASP A 224 29.97 -29.77 7.26
CA ASP A 224 30.67 -28.53 7.60
C ASP A 224 30.03 -27.80 8.84
N PRO A 225 30.17 -28.37 10.03
CA PRO A 225 29.67 -27.71 11.25
C PRO A 225 30.42 -26.40 11.54
N THR A 226 29.66 -25.40 11.99
CA THR A 226 30.22 -24.09 12.34
C THR A 226 30.44 -23.97 13.84
N GLU A 227 31.65 -23.64 14.24
CA GLU A 227 32.03 -23.34 15.62
C GLU A 227 32.11 -21.82 15.83
N ILE A 228 31.47 -21.32 16.90
CA ILE A 228 31.40 -19.90 17.25
C ILE A 228 31.91 -19.71 18.68
N ASN A 229 32.94 -18.89 18.82
CA ASN A 229 33.50 -18.50 20.11
C ASN A 229 33.43 -16.99 20.27
N MET A 230 32.88 -16.51 21.40
CA MET A 230 32.74 -15.07 21.66
C MET A 230 33.23 -14.72 23.06
N VAL A 231 33.97 -13.63 23.13
CA VAL A 231 34.33 -12.91 24.35
C VAL A 231 33.97 -11.45 24.10
N LEU A 232 32.71 -11.11 24.26
CA LEU A 232 32.21 -9.78 23.91
C LEU A 232 32.63 -8.72 24.97
N PRO A 233 32.95 -7.49 24.51
CA PRO A 233 33.01 -7.04 23.11
C PRO A 233 34.37 -7.29 22.43
N LEU A 234 35.32 -7.99 23.09
CA LEU A 234 36.72 -8.04 22.68
C LEU A 234 36.97 -8.88 21.45
N TYR A 235 36.35 -10.07 21.37
CA TYR A 235 36.67 -11.03 20.32
C TYR A 235 35.46 -11.89 19.93
N VAL A 236 35.31 -12.14 18.64
CA VAL A 236 34.37 -13.13 18.08
C VAL A 236 35.07 -13.92 16.97
N SER A 237 34.98 -15.23 17.05
CA SER A 237 35.42 -16.16 16.00
C SER A 237 34.27 -17.06 15.57
N MET A 238 34.05 -17.17 14.27
CA MET A 238 33.15 -18.14 13.66
C MET A 238 33.94 -18.89 12.61
N THR A 239 34.01 -20.19 12.73
CA THR A 239 34.88 -21.05 11.89
C THR A 239 34.14 -22.30 11.48
N SER A 240 34.18 -22.63 10.18
CA SER A 240 33.85 -23.93 9.62
C SER A 240 35.00 -24.41 8.73
N SER A 241 34.89 -25.54 8.03
CA SER A 241 35.95 -25.99 7.11
C SER A 241 36.16 -25.03 5.94
N LYS A 242 35.07 -24.31 5.52
CA LYS A 242 35.07 -23.47 4.34
C LYS A 242 35.00 -21.96 4.67
N ARG A 243 34.55 -21.60 5.88
CA ARG A 243 34.35 -20.21 6.28
C ARG A 243 35.07 -19.86 7.55
N VAL A 244 35.75 -18.73 7.52
CA VAL A 244 36.42 -18.14 8.67
C VAL A 244 35.97 -16.68 8.84
N GLN A 245 35.47 -16.34 10.02
CA GLN A 245 35.21 -14.96 10.42
C GLN A 245 35.88 -14.68 11.75
N ARG A 246 36.63 -13.61 11.83
CA ARG A 246 37.29 -13.16 13.04
C ARG A 246 37.00 -11.69 13.26
N SER A 247 36.58 -11.33 14.47
CA SER A 247 36.30 -9.94 14.84
C SER A 247 37.08 -9.58 16.11
N VAL A 248 37.71 -8.41 16.09
CA VAL A 248 38.36 -7.78 17.27
C VAL A 248 37.60 -6.52 17.58
N LEU A 249 37.33 -6.27 18.86
CA LEU A 249 36.46 -5.20 19.33
C LEU A 249 35.14 -5.21 18.58
N TRP A 250 34.48 -6.38 18.59
CA TRP A 250 33.23 -6.59 17.88
C TRP A 250 32.19 -5.51 18.16
N PRO A 251 31.52 -4.96 17.11
CA PRO A 251 31.52 -5.37 15.70
C PRO A 251 32.51 -4.59 14.81
N PHE A 252 33.44 -3.82 15.35
CA PHE A 252 34.16 -2.79 14.60
C PHE A 252 35.17 -3.33 13.60
N PHE A 253 35.97 -4.32 13.96
CA PHE A 253 37.03 -4.84 13.11
C PHE A 253 36.76 -6.30 12.82
N THR A 254 36.32 -6.60 11.61
CA THR A 254 35.95 -7.97 11.20
C THR A 254 36.60 -8.33 9.89
N TYR A 255 37.18 -9.50 9.86
CA TYR A 255 37.62 -10.20 8.63
C TYR A 255 36.74 -11.44 8.43
N THR A 256 36.23 -11.63 7.20
CA THR A 256 35.49 -12.82 6.81
C THR A 256 36.06 -13.36 5.50
N TYR A 257 36.28 -14.66 5.44
CA TYR A 257 36.62 -15.41 4.24
C TYR A 257 35.68 -16.61 4.12
N ASP A 258 35.17 -16.84 2.91
CA ASP A 258 34.30 -17.95 2.56
C ASP A 258 34.78 -18.56 1.24
N GLU A 259 35.15 -19.84 1.29
CA GLU A 259 35.76 -20.55 0.14
C GLU A 259 34.72 -20.85 -0.95
N ASP A 260 33.49 -21.21 -0.57
CA ASP A 260 32.43 -21.58 -1.52
C ASP A 260 32.01 -20.41 -2.42
N ASP A 261 31.91 -19.20 -1.88
CA ASP A 261 31.52 -17.98 -2.61
C ASP A 261 32.76 -17.18 -3.10
N HIS A 262 33.99 -17.67 -2.91
CA HIS A 262 35.25 -16.90 -3.08
C HIS A 262 35.17 -15.52 -2.43
N TYR A 263 34.48 -15.46 -1.25
CA TYR A 263 34.09 -14.21 -0.63
C TYR A 263 35.09 -13.76 0.44
N THR A 264 35.53 -12.52 0.32
CA THR A 264 36.38 -11.87 1.33
C THR A 264 35.74 -10.55 1.75
N GLN A 265 35.66 -10.30 3.07
CA GLN A 265 35.12 -9.05 3.63
C GLN A 265 36.05 -8.48 4.71
N TRP A 266 36.19 -7.17 4.68
CA TRP A 266 36.86 -6.35 5.69
C TRP A 266 35.95 -5.25 6.20
N ASP A 267 35.78 -5.18 7.54
CA ASP A 267 35.12 -4.08 8.25
C ASP A 267 36.19 -3.34 9.07
N ILE A 268 36.42 -2.03 8.80
CA ILE A 268 37.58 -1.30 9.38
C ILE A 268 37.30 0.20 9.52
N PRO A 269 36.64 0.73 10.58
CA PRO A 269 35.73 0.03 11.47
C PRO A 269 34.30 -0.01 10.91
N TRP A 270 33.54 -1.06 11.22
CA TRP A 270 32.11 -1.09 10.97
C TRP A 270 31.38 -0.07 11.87
N PRO A 271 30.34 0.66 11.42
CA PRO A 271 29.73 0.62 10.08
C PRO A 271 30.36 1.61 9.08
N ILE A 272 31.50 2.22 9.38
CA ILE A 272 32.09 3.33 8.59
C ILE A 272 32.71 2.82 7.30
N LEU A 273 33.64 1.87 7.42
CA LEU A 273 34.34 1.29 6.28
C LEU A 273 34.05 -0.20 6.19
N GLN A 274 33.56 -0.62 5.03
CA GLN A 274 33.31 -2.03 4.71
C GLN A 274 33.60 -2.29 3.26
N PHE A 275 34.44 -3.30 3.01
CA PHE A 275 34.82 -3.75 1.67
C PHE A 275 34.64 -5.25 1.57
N ALA A 276 33.93 -5.72 0.56
CA ALA A 276 33.78 -7.14 0.33
C ALA A 276 33.71 -7.45 -1.15
N GLN A 277 34.24 -8.62 -1.52
CA GLN A 277 34.22 -9.14 -2.87
C GLN A 277 34.01 -10.66 -2.81
N GLY A 278 33.18 -11.18 -3.68
CA GLY A 278 32.90 -12.60 -3.90
C GLY A 278 32.28 -12.79 -5.28
N ASP A 279 31.90 -14.04 -5.61
CA ASP A 279 31.38 -14.38 -6.95
C ASP A 279 30.13 -13.57 -7.31
N ASP A 280 29.13 -13.55 -6.42
CA ASP A 280 27.87 -12.84 -6.62
C ASP A 280 27.59 -11.77 -5.53
N LYS A 281 28.64 -11.38 -4.78
CA LYS A 281 28.53 -10.40 -3.71
C LYS A 281 29.64 -9.37 -3.78
N GLU A 282 29.26 -8.11 -3.75
CA GLU A 282 30.17 -6.99 -3.69
C GLU A 282 29.68 -5.94 -2.69
N ILE A 283 30.52 -5.47 -1.79
CA ILE A 283 30.20 -4.41 -0.85
C ILE A 283 31.31 -3.39 -0.87
N TYR A 284 30.93 -2.14 -1.07
CA TYR A 284 31.79 -0.99 -0.93
C TYR A 284 31.08 0.06 -0.10
N ARG A 285 31.63 0.38 1.09
CA ARG A 285 31.00 1.35 2.00
C ARG A 285 32.03 2.27 2.63
N VAL A 286 31.77 3.57 2.48
CA VAL A 286 32.43 4.66 3.18
C VAL A 286 31.33 5.55 3.77
N PHE A 287 30.82 5.15 4.95
CA PHE A 287 29.69 5.84 5.59
C PHE A 287 30.13 7.16 6.22
N PRO A 288 29.35 8.24 6.11
CA PRO A 288 28.03 8.36 5.47
C PRO A 288 28.07 8.78 3.98
N ILE A 289 29.26 8.81 3.35
CA ILE A 289 29.48 9.43 2.03
C ILE A 289 28.92 8.56 0.92
N TYR A 290 29.32 7.29 0.85
CA TYR A 290 28.97 6.38 -0.22
C TYR A 290 28.84 4.95 0.30
N GLY A 291 27.86 4.23 -0.24
CA GLY A 291 27.71 2.80 0.01
C GLY A 291 27.02 2.12 -1.16
N ARG A 292 27.59 0.99 -1.58
CA ARG A 292 27.02 0.07 -2.56
C ARG A 292 27.14 -1.35 -2.04
N LYS A 293 26.05 -2.10 -2.12
CA LYS A 293 26.01 -3.52 -1.83
C LYS A 293 25.26 -4.22 -2.94
N TYR A 294 25.93 -5.17 -3.59
CA TYR A 294 25.36 -6.03 -4.61
C TYR A 294 25.39 -7.49 -4.13
N TRP A 295 24.31 -8.23 -4.39
CA TRP A 295 24.23 -9.68 -4.17
C TRP A 295 23.07 -10.28 -4.98
N GLU A 296 23.34 -11.31 -5.75
CA GLU A 296 22.32 -12.13 -6.45
C GLU A 296 21.25 -11.30 -7.17
N GLY A 297 21.63 -10.33 -8.01
CA GLY A 297 20.70 -9.47 -8.74
C GLY A 297 20.05 -8.35 -7.90
N ARG A 298 20.43 -8.22 -6.62
CA ARG A 298 19.95 -7.17 -5.72
C ARG A 298 21.03 -6.13 -5.50
N GLU A 299 20.70 -4.89 -5.69
CA GLU A 299 21.60 -3.77 -5.45
C GLU A 299 20.98 -2.78 -4.46
N ARG A 300 21.74 -2.37 -3.45
CA ARG A 300 21.37 -1.33 -2.49
C ARG A 300 22.52 -0.35 -2.39
N GLY A 301 22.19 0.94 -2.41
CA GLY A 301 23.24 1.97 -2.29
C GLY A 301 22.73 3.27 -1.71
N TYR A 302 23.69 4.13 -1.37
CA TYR A 302 23.42 5.50 -0.93
C TYR A 302 24.59 6.41 -1.30
N PHE A 303 24.28 7.70 -1.44
CA PHE A 303 25.23 8.78 -1.57
C PHE A 303 24.87 9.89 -0.56
N LEU A 304 25.83 10.29 0.28
CA LEU A 304 25.66 11.26 1.39
C LEU A 304 24.39 10.92 2.22
N TRP A 305 24.40 9.71 2.84
CA TRP A 305 23.28 9.28 3.67
C TRP A 305 22.92 10.31 4.75
N PRO A 306 21.63 10.68 4.96
CA PRO A 306 20.40 10.12 4.38
C PRO A 306 19.87 10.86 3.13
N ILE A 307 20.71 11.65 2.42
CA ILE A 307 20.27 12.50 1.31
C ILE A 307 19.71 11.65 0.16
N TYR A 308 20.49 10.68 -0.32
CA TYR A 308 20.06 9.83 -1.43
C TYR A 308 20.36 8.37 -1.13
N TRP A 309 19.38 7.50 -1.41
CA TRP A 309 19.58 6.06 -1.38
C TRP A 309 18.66 5.34 -2.37
N TYR A 310 19.09 4.18 -2.81
CA TYR A 310 18.39 3.38 -3.79
C TYR A 310 18.42 1.90 -3.46
N ALA A 311 17.43 1.20 -4.02
CA ALA A 311 17.28 -0.25 -3.96
C ALA A 311 16.82 -0.76 -5.32
N LYS A 312 17.54 -1.73 -5.88
CA LYS A 312 17.20 -2.39 -7.14
C LYS A 312 17.19 -3.89 -6.93
N ASP A 313 16.13 -4.54 -7.35
CA ASP A 313 15.96 -5.99 -7.34
C ASP A 313 15.66 -6.40 -8.78
N GLU A 314 16.46 -7.28 -9.35
CA GLU A 314 16.31 -7.69 -10.74
C GLU A 314 16.54 -9.20 -10.88
N ASP A 315 15.56 -9.86 -11.49
CA ASP A 315 15.62 -11.26 -11.90
C ASP A 315 15.14 -11.42 -13.37
N ASP A 316 15.02 -12.64 -13.85
CA ASP A 316 14.62 -12.93 -15.23
C ASP A 316 13.16 -12.52 -15.55
N GLN A 317 12.33 -12.32 -14.54
CA GLN A 317 10.91 -12.07 -14.70
C GLN A 317 10.52 -10.65 -14.31
N PHE A 318 11.26 -10.06 -13.35
CA PHE A 318 10.85 -8.86 -12.66
C PHE A 318 12.04 -7.94 -12.40
N LYS A 319 11.80 -6.63 -12.53
CA LYS A 319 12.74 -5.59 -12.12
C LYS A 319 12.00 -4.57 -11.26
N ASN A 320 12.53 -4.30 -10.08
CA ASN A 320 12.02 -3.28 -9.17
C ASN A 320 13.14 -2.31 -8.82
N SER A 321 12.90 -1.03 -9.01
CA SER A 321 13.79 0.03 -8.54
C SER A 321 13.04 0.98 -7.60
N ASN A 322 13.70 1.39 -6.53
CA ASN A 322 13.18 2.31 -5.54
C ASN A 322 14.28 3.30 -5.19
N GLU A 323 14.06 4.56 -5.52
CA GLU A 323 15.00 5.65 -5.26
C GLU A 323 14.37 6.65 -4.30
N ARG A 324 15.16 7.18 -3.36
CA ARG A 324 14.69 8.17 -2.39
C ARG A 324 15.68 9.31 -2.23
N PHE A 325 15.14 10.50 -2.14
CA PHE A 325 15.93 11.71 -1.90
C PHE A 325 15.36 12.42 -0.66
N LEU A 326 16.24 12.70 0.34
CA LEU A 326 15.95 13.39 1.62
C LEU A 326 14.76 12.80 2.40
N LEU A 327 14.44 11.52 2.24
CA LEU A 327 13.22 10.90 2.80
C LEU A 327 11.91 11.57 2.37
N LEU A 328 11.96 12.64 1.61
CA LEU A 328 10.83 13.44 1.12
C LEU A 328 10.33 12.98 -0.24
N SER A 329 11.20 12.40 -1.04
CA SER A 329 10.80 11.85 -2.34
C SER A 329 11.03 10.36 -2.42
N LYS A 330 10.17 9.70 -3.17
CA LYS A 330 10.26 8.29 -3.52
C LYS A 330 9.89 8.14 -4.99
N ASP A 331 10.76 7.47 -5.76
CA ASP A 331 10.47 7.00 -7.12
C ASP A 331 10.58 5.48 -7.12
N GLU A 332 9.49 4.80 -7.36
CA GLU A 332 9.40 3.34 -7.42
C GLU A 332 8.94 2.94 -8.82
N MET A 333 9.72 2.09 -9.48
CA MET A 333 9.43 1.57 -10.80
C MET A 333 9.46 0.03 -10.77
N LYS A 334 8.42 -0.59 -11.29
CA LYS A 334 8.27 -2.04 -11.42
C LYS A 334 8.06 -2.42 -12.87
N VAL A 335 8.85 -3.35 -13.36
CA VAL A 335 8.80 -3.84 -14.74
C VAL A 335 8.60 -5.36 -14.72
N TRP A 336 7.55 -5.85 -15.36
CA TRP A 336 7.29 -7.28 -15.60
C TRP A 336 7.81 -7.65 -16.97
N LYS A 337 9.07 -8.11 -17.04
CA LYS A 337 9.81 -8.34 -18.30
C LYS A 337 9.10 -9.24 -19.30
N LYS A 338 8.44 -10.31 -18.82
CA LYS A 338 7.72 -11.26 -19.69
C LYS A 338 6.46 -10.67 -20.35
N LYS A 339 5.83 -9.71 -19.70
CA LYS A 339 4.57 -9.07 -20.17
C LYS A 339 4.80 -7.73 -20.84
N GLY A 340 5.98 -7.11 -20.65
CA GLY A 340 6.25 -5.76 -21.09
C GLY A 340 5.43 -4.70 -20.33
N GLU A 341 4.93 -5.03 -19.15
CA GLU A 341 4.14 -4.13 -18.33
C GLU A 341 5.05 -3.34 -17.38
N GLU A 342 4.75 -2.06 -17.22
CA GLU A 342 5.47 -1.17 -16.30
C GLU A 342 4.50 -0.47 -15.37
N GLU A 343 4.91 -0.26 -14.14
CA GLU A 343 4.21 0.55 -13.14
C GLU A 343 5.22 1.50 -12.49
N ARG A 344 4.90 2.80 -12.48
CA ARG A 344 5.75 3.79 -11.83
C ARG A 344 4.97 4.60 -10.82
N ARG A 345 5.57 4.85 -9.65
CA ARG A 345 5.01 5.67 -8.57
C ARG A 345 6.05 6.68 -8.12
N ILE A 346 5.74 7.96 -8.25
CA ILE A 346 6.58 9.06 -7.78
C ILE A 346 5.82 9.81 -6.70
N ARG A 347 6.44 9.96 -5.54
CA ARG A 347 5.93 10.81 -4.46
C ARG A 347 6.99 11.85 -4.10
N VAL A 348 6.60 13.10 -4.07
CA VAL A 348 7.43 14.21 -3.59
C VAL A 348 6.63 14.91 -2.50
N TRP A 349 6.83 14.48 -1.26
CA TRP A 349 6.14 15.05 -0.10
C TRP A 349 6.70 16.44 0.25
N PRO A 350 5.84 17.44 0.55
CA PRO A 350 4.38 17.43 0.56
C PRO A 350 3.76 17.83 -0.79
N LEU A 351 4.55 17.89 -1.86
CA LEU A 351 4.17 18.52 -3.13
C LEU A 351 3.18 17.69 -3.93
N PHE A 352 3.57 16.55 -4.47
CA PHE A 352 2.70 15.79 -5.37
C PHE A 352 2.90 14.28 -5.29
N TYR A 353 1.91 13.56 -5.81
CA TYR A 353 1.93 12.14 -6.10
C TYR A 353 1.62 11.90 -7.57
N TYR A 354 2.36 11.00 -8.20
CA TYR A 354 2.17 10.52 -9.55
C TYR A 354 2.21 8.99 -9.56
N ARG A 355 1.26 8.37 -10.24
CA ARG A 355 1.24 6.93 -10.49
C ARG A 355 0.87 6.66 -11.93
N GLU A 356 1.67 5.84 -12.58
CA GLU A 356 1.39 5.23 -13.88
C GLU A 356 1.12 3.73 -13.65
N GLU A 357 -0.03 3.27 -14.12
CA GLU A 357 -0.48 1.90 -13.94
C GLU A 357 -0.04 1.03 -15.13
N LYS A 358 0.03 -0.29 -14.94
CA LYS A 358 0.47 -1.28 -15.93
C LYS A 358 -0.18 -1.14 -17.31
N GLU A 359 -1.42 -0.74 -17.35
CA GLU A 359 -2.21 -0.59 -18.57
C GLU A 359 -2.13 0.81 -19.17
N GLY A 360 -1.28 1.70 -18.62
CA GLY A 360 -1.07 3.06 -19.09
C GLY A 360 -2.03 4.10 -18.48
N GLY A 361 -2.78 3.74 -17.46
CA GLY A 361 -3.56 4.69 -16.65
C GLY A 361 -2.65 5.61 -15.86
N ILE A 362 -3.03 6.89 -15.69
CA ILE A 362 -2.26 7.89 -14.95
C ILE A 362 -3.13 8.46 -13.83
N LEU A 363 -2.56 8.57 -12.63
CA LEU A 363 -3.09 9.33 -11.51
C LEU A 363 -2.05 10.34 -11.04
N PHE A 364 -2.44 11.61 -10.99
CA PHE A 364 -1.65 12.68 -10.40
C PHE A 364 -2.52 13.47 -9.42
N TYR A 365 -1.99 13.79 -8.26
CA TYR A 365 -2.67 14.73 -7.34
C TYR A 365 -1.70 15.64 -6.58
N TRP A 366 -2.19 16.82 -6.23
CA TRP A 366 -1.50 17.89 -5.52
C TRP A 366 -2.47 18.57 -4.51
N PRO A 367 -1.98 18.94 -3.29
CA PRO A 367 -0.75 18.51 -2.66
C PRO A 367 -0.83 17.05 -2.14
N CYS A 368 0.33 16.43 -1.89
CA CYS A 368 0.45 15.11 -1.29
C CYS A 368 0.86 15.25 0.18
N LEU A 369 -0.09 15.51 1.10
CA LEU A 369 0.22 15.78 2.50
C LEU A 369 0.43 14.52 3.34
N ILE A 370 0.05 13.35 2.84
CA ILE A 370 0.19 12.08 3.55
C ILE A 370 1.43 11.34 3.06
N PRO A 371 2.47 11.17 3.90
CA PRO A 371 3.74 10.57 3.50
C PRO A 371 3.70 9.03 3.52
N SER A 372 2.54 8.42 3.32
CA SER A 372 2.33 6.97 3.44
C SER A 372 1.93 6.34 2.11
N ASP A 373 2.48 5.16 1.82
CA ASP A 373 2.15 4.34 0.65
C ASP A 373 1.02 3.33 0.92
N TYR A 374 0.41 3.37 2.09
CA TYR A 374 -0.69 2.48 2.43
C TYR A 374 -2.00 2.98 1.81
N GLU A 375 -2.63 2.13 1.01
CA GLU A 375 -3.90 2.42 0.32
C GLU A 375 -5.03 2.91 1.24
N GLY A 376 -5.06 2.47 2.51
CA GLY A 376 -6.05 2.94 3.47
C GLY A 376 -5.93 4.43 3.78
N TRP A 377 -4.72 4.98 3.84
CA TRP A 377 -4.50 6.42 3.98
C TRP A 377 -4.92 7.16 2.72
N GLU A 378 -4.61 6.62 1.54
CA GLU A 378 -5.01 7.23 0.26
C GLU A 378 -6.53 7.27 0.11
N ARG A 379 -7.25 6.21 0.52
CA ARG A 379 -8.72 6.19 0.43
C ARG A 379 -9.43 7.10 1.42
N ASN A 380 -8.95 7.11 2.68
CA ASN A 380 -9.68 7.77 3.78
C ASN A 380 -9.27 9.23 4.00
N TRP A 381 -8.01 9.57 3.77
CA TRP A 381 -7.47 10.87 4.16
C TRP A 381 -6.99 11.72 2.99
N ALA A 382 -6.33 11.14 1.98
CA ALA A 382 -5.76 11.92 0.89
C ALA A 382 -6.79 12.79 0.15
N PRO A 383 -8.03 12.35 -0.15
CA PRO A 383 -9.01 13.18 -0.85
C PRO A 383 -9.38 14.46 -0.12
N LEU A 384 -9.31 14.49 1.23
CA LEU A 384 -9.62 15.67 2.03
C LEU A 384 -8.62 16.81 1.81
N PHE A 385 -7.39 16.47 1.46
CA PHE A 385 -6.28 17.42 1.31
C PHE A 385 -5.91 17.68 -0.15
N THR A 386 -6.41 16.86 -1.08
CA THR A 386 -6.14 16.99 -2.51
C THR A 386 -6.91 18.18 -3.08
N LEU A 387 -6.18 19.18 -3.61
CA LEU A 387 -6.77 20.33 -4.26
C LEU A 387 -6.90 20.17 -5.77
N TYR A 388 -5.92 19.51 -6.39
CA TYR A 388 -5.92 19.18 -7.82
C TYR A 388 -5.69 17.69 -8.02
N GLU A 389 -6.51 17.07 -8.87
CA GLU A 389 -6.41 15.67 -9.28
C GLU A 389 -6.52 15.59 -10.80
N TYR A 390 -5.62 14.81 -11.40
CA TYR A 390 -5.66 14.44 -12.80
C TYR A 390 -5.68 12.93 -12.93
N ARG A 391 -6.61 12.40 -13.69
CA ARG A 391 -6.69 10.98 -14.05
C ARG A 391 -6.73 10.82 -15.55
N ARG A 392 -6.03 9.82 -16.05
CA ARG A 392 -6.16 9.32 -17.42
C ARG A 392 -6.35 7.82 -17.39
N THR A 393 -7.38 7.34 -18.11
CA THR A 393 -7.60 5.91 -18.26
C THR A 393 -6.65 5.32 -19.32
N PRO A 394 -6.45 3.98 -19.36
CA PRO A 394 -5.70 3.31 -20.43
C PRO A 394 -6.25 3.59 -21.84
N HIS A 395 -7.54 3.88 -21.96
CA HIS A 395 -8.21 4.18 -23.23
C HIS A 395 -8.05 5.65 -23.67
N GLY A 396 -7.37 6.49 -22.90
CA GLY A 396 -7.07 7.87 -23.22
C GLY A 396 -8.06 8.90 -22.64
N ASP A 397 -9.14 8.47 -21.99
CA ASP A 397 -10.07 9.38 -21.32
C ASP A 397 -9.35 10.08 -20.16
N SER A 398 -9.47 11.38 -20.09
CA SER A 398 -8.84 12.17 -19.03
C SER A 398 -9.84 13.02 -18.25
N GLU A 399 -9.58 13.17 -16.95
CA GLU A 399 -10.34 14.04 -16.05
C GLU A 399 -9.37 14.83 -15.17
N SER A 400 -9.53 16.16 -15.16
CA SER A 400 -8.88 17.08 -14.23
C SER A 400 -9.92 17.68 -13.31
N LYS A 401 -9.63 17.68 -12.01
CA LYS A 401 -10.47 18.31 -10.98
C LYS A 401 -9.64 19.28 -10.15
N PHE A 402 -10.19 20.45 -9.90
CA PHE A 402 -9.62 21.42 -8.97
C PHE A 402 -10.65 21.80 -7.90
N LEU A 403 -10.19 21.97 -6.63
CA LEU A 403 -11.03 22.29 -5.47
C LEU A 403 -12.27 21.39 -5.39
N TRP A 404 -12.02 20.05 -5.37
CA TRP A 404 -13.06 19.01 -5.22
C TRP A 404 -14.19 19.10 -6.25
N GLY A 405 -13.87 19.58 -7.48
CA GLY A 405 -14.82 19.65 -8.58
C GLY A 405 -15.46 21.01 -8.79
N VAL A 406 -14.98 22.07 -8.13
CA VAL A 406 -15.35 23.46 -8.50
C VAL A 406 -15.00 23.71 -9.95
N TYR A 407 -13.79 23.30 -10.38
CA TYR A 407 -13.44 23.21 -11.79
C TYR A 407 -13.26 21.74 -12.18
N VAL A 408 -13.86 21.37 -13.30
CA VAL A 408 -13.73 20.03 -13.91
C VAL A 408 -13.47 20.18 -15.40
N HIS A 409 -12.47 19.49 -15.91
CA HIS A 409 -12.24 19.30 -17.32
C HIS A 409 -12.18 17.81 -17.62
N ARG A 410 -13.03 17.34 -18.52
CA ARG A 410 -13.05 15.96 -19.02
C ARG A 410 -12.83 15.97 -20.53
N GLN A 411 -12.01 15.05 -20.99
CA GLN A 411 -11.72 14.89 -22.41
C GLN A 411 -11.60 13.42 -22.74
N ASN A 412 -12.21 13.03 -23.86
CA ASN A 412 -11.94 11.77 -24.55
C ASN A 412 -11.78 12.04 -26.06
N ALA A 413 -11.64 10.98 -26.87
CA ALA A 413 -11.41 11.12 -28.32
C ALA A 413 -12.50 11.92 -29.07
N VAL A 414 -13.71 11.99 -28.53
CA VAL A 414 -14.92 12.51 -29.24
C VAL A 414 -15.55 13.69 -28.50
N ARG A 415 -15.33 13.79 -27.18
CA ARG A 415 -16.08 14.70 -26.28
C ARG A 415 -15.13 15.50 -25.41
N GLU A 416 -15.48 16.74 -25.17
CA GLU A 416 -14.79 17.63 -24.26
C GLU A 416 -15.78 18.40 -23.38
N LEU A 417 -15.53 18.45 -22.07
CA LEU A 417 -16.39 19.08 -21.09
C LEU A 417 -15.56 19.97 -20.16
N TYR A 418 -15.94 21.22 -20.05
CA TYR A 418 -15.47 22.18 -19.06
C TYR A 418 -16.60 22.59 -18.13
N GLU A 419 -16.39 22.52 -16.85
CA GLU A 419 -17.34 22.99 -15.85
C GLU A 419 -16.65 23.88 -14.81
N LEU A 420 -17.26 24.97 -14.46
CA LEU A 420 -16.94 25.76 -13.29
C LEU A 420 -18.16 25.77 -12.36
N SER A 421 -18.29 24.69 -11.56
CA SER A 421 -19.39 24.46 -10.62
C SER A 421 -20.76 24.79 -11.25
N PHE A 422 -21.57 25.60 -10.57
CA PHE A 422 -22.86 26.06 -11.07
C PHE A 422 -22.76 27.26 -12.03
N LEU A 423 -21.56 27.87 -12.17
CA LEU A 423 -21.42 29.12 -12.95
C LEU A 423 -21.53 28.87 -14.44
N PHE A 424 -20.73 27.99 -14.99
CA PHE A 424 -20.84 27.62 -16.40
C PHE A 424 -20.48 26.18 -16.69
N THR A 425 -21.09 25.67 -17.77
CA THR A 425 -20.79 24.38 -18.39
C THR A 425 -20.61 24.61 -19.88
N LEU A 426 -19.52 24.07 -20.43
CA LEU A 426 -19.24 24.04 -21.85
C LEU A 426 -18.98 22.61 -22.27
N TYR A 427 -19.75 22.10 -23.21
CA TYR A 427 -19.62 20.74 -23.75
C TYR A 427 -19.51 20.79 -25.26
N SER A 428 -18.57 20.05 -25.79
CA SER A 428 -18.34 19.91 -27.24
C SER A 428 -18.18 18.44 -27.59
N ALA A 429 -18.86 18.00 -28.63
CA ALA A 429 -18.73 16.70 -29.27
C ALA A 429 -18.83 16.91 -30.78
N GLU A 430 -18.58 15.85 -31.61
CA GLU A 430 -18.53 15.98 -33.08
C GLU A 430 -19.60 16.90 -33.70
N ASP A 431 -20.87 16.68 -33.36
CA ASP A 431 -22.03 17.41 -33.92
C ASP A 431 -22.76 18.27 -32.91
N VAL A 432 -22.29 18.32 -31.64
CA VAL A 432 -23.00 18.97 -30.55
C VAL A 432 -22.09 19.97 -29.85
N PHE A 433 -22.58 21.17 -29.71
CA PHE A 433 -22.00 22.19 -28.84
C PHE A 433 -23.08 22.63 -27.84
N TYR A 434 -22.73 22.67 -26.57
CA TYR A 434 -23.62 23.12 -25.49
C TYR A 434 -22.89 24.07 -24.58
N PHE A 435 -23.57 25.15 -24.23
CA PHE A 435 -23.14 26.15 -23.26
C PHE A 435 -24.24 26.43 -22.28
N SER A 436 -23.94 26.49 -20.99
CA SER A 436 -24.87 26.89 -19.96
C SER A 436 -24.20 27.86 -18.98
N PHE A 437 -24.84 28.94 -18.69
CA PHE A 437 -24.47 29.92 -17.66
C PHE A 437 -25.50 29.88 -16.55
N LEU A 438 -25.01 29.81 -15.28
CA LEU A 438 -25.82 29.70 -14.07
C LEU A 438 -26.89 28.58 -14.16
N LYS A 439 -26.49 27.40 -14.74
CA LYS A 439 -27.36 26.21 -14.84
C LYS A 439 -28.78 26.47 -15.38
N GLY A 440 -28.90 27.30 -16.40
CA GLY A 440 -30.19 27.57 -17.08
C GLY A 440 -30.63 29.02 -17.16
N LEU A 441 -29.87 29.99 -16.59
CA LEU A 441 -30.14 31.41 -16.84
C LEU A 441 -29.95 31.72 -18.32
N VAL A 442 -28.91 31.19 -18.94
CA VAL A 442 -28.70 31.19 -20.41
C VAL A 442 -28.18 29.79 -20.80
N GLU A 443 -28.90 29.10 -21.66
CA GLU A 443 -28.46 27.84 -22.27
C GLU A 443 -28.52 27.95 -23.79
N TYR A 444 -27.44 27.51 -24.43
CA TYR A 444 -27.37 27.43 -25.89
C TYR A 444 -26.94 26.03 -26.30
N ARG A 445 -27.69 25.44 -27.23
CA ARG A 445 -27.35 24.14 -27.82
C ARG A 445 -27.32 24.26 -29.36
N ALA A 446 -26.28 23.72 -29.96
CA ALA A 446 -26.16 23.52 -31.40
C ALA A 446 -25.98 22.04 -31.64
N ARG A 447 -26.84 21.43 -32.48
CA ARG A 447 -26.75 20.02 -32.91
C ARG A 447 -26.98 19.95 -34.43
N GLY A 448 -25.92 19.67 -35.17
CA GLY A 448 -26.01 19.72 -36.64
C GLY A 448 -26.48 21.10 -37.13
N THR A 449 -27.64 21.18 -37.76
CA THR A 449 -28.32 22.42 -38.20
C THR A 449 -29.24 23.03 -37.14
N GLU A 450 -29.66 22.21 -36.17
CA GLU A 450 -30.58 22.66 -35.11
C GLU A 450 -29.87 23.55 -34.09
N ARG A 451 -30.55 24.62 -33.67
CA ARG A 451 -30.12 25.52 -32.61
C ARG A 451 -31.24 25.69 -31.61
N ALA A 452 -30.88 25.73 -30.32
CA ALA A 452 -31.82 25.99 -29.28
C ALA A 452 -31.20 27.00 -28.26
N LEU A 453 -31.96 28.01 -27.92
CA LEU A 453 -31.59 28.99 -26.88
C LEU A 453 -32.67 28.99 -25.80
N ARG A 454 -32.26 28.85 -24.57
CA ARG A 454 -33.10 28.96 -23.40
C ARG A 454 -32.63 30.17 -22.56
N LEU A 455 -33.57 30.97 -22.11
CA LEU A 455 -33.30 32.13 -21.27
C LEU A 455 -34.14 32.09 -19.99
N VAL A 456 -33.54 32.53 -18.89
CA VAL A 456 -34.20 32.74 -17.59
C VAL A 456 -34.99 31.52 -17.11
N TYR A 457 -34.35 30.32 -17.19
CA TYR A 457 -34.95 29.04 -16.76
C TYR A 457 -36.29 28.70 -17.42
N SER A 458 -36.61 29.30 -18.57
CA SER A 458 -37.85 29.02 -19.29
C SER A 458 -38.01 27.54 -19.61
N PRO A 459 -39.18 26.92 -19.41
CA PRO A 459 -39.41 25.54 -19.83
C PRO A 459 -39.45 25.38 -21.35
N TRP A 460 -39.63 26.48 -22.09
CA TRP A 460 -39.75 26.52 -23.57
C TRP A 460 -38.47 27.14 -24.16
N PRO A 461 -37.60 26.34 -24.86
CA PRO A 461 -36.49 26.90 -25.61
C PRO A 461 -36.96 27.57 -26.89
N ILE A 462 -36.24 28.56 -27.37
CA ILE A 462 -36.38 29.11 -28.70
C ILE A 462 -35.55 28.24 -29.63
N GLU A 463 -36.20 27.57 -30.59
CA GLU A 463 -35.56 26.67 -31.53
C GLU A 463 -35.58 27.22 -32.95
N TRP A 464 -34.49 27.04 -33.69
CA TRP A 464 -34.39 27.41 -35.10
C TRP A 464 -33.39 26.54 -35.83
N GLU A 465 -33.50 26.49 -37.13
CA GLU A 465 -32.56 25.78 -38.02
C GLU A 465 -31.65 26.77 -38.75
N THR A 466 -30.37 26.44 -38.88
CA THR A 466 -29.42 27.17 -39.72
C THR A 466 -29.29 26.50 -41.08
N PRO A 467 -29.40 27.27 -42.21
CA PRO A 467 -29.25 26.67 -43.54
C PRO A 467 -27.91 25.92 -43.74
N ARG A 468 -27.92 24.86 -44.49
CA ARG A 468 -26.75 23.98 -44.76
C ARG A 468 -25.55 24.72 -45.39
N ALA A 469 -25.78 25.80 -46.13
CA ALA A 469 -24.75 26.63 -46.79
C ALA A 469 -23.75 27.30 -45.82
N SER A 470 -24.14 27.50 -44.52
CA SER A 470 -23.25 28.09 -43.51
C SER A 470 -22.16 27.11 -43.03
N ARG A 471 -22.34 25.80 -43.26
CA ARG A 471 -21.39 24.77 -42.82
C ARG A 471 -20.17 24.67 -43.76
N GLU A 472 -20.37 24.82 -45.05
CA GLU A 472 -19.28 24.81 -46.03
C GLU A 472 -18.41 26.07 -45.91
N ALA A 473 -19.02 27.23 -45.64
CA ALA A 473 -18.29 28.47 -45.37
C ALA A 473 -17.46 28.45 -44.08
N LEU A 474 -17.98 27.75 -43.04
CA LEU A 474 -17.25 27.59 -41.75
C LEU A 474 -16.12 26.54 -41.87
N ALA A 475 -16.33 25.47 -42.65
CA ALA A 475 -15.29 24.48 -42.94
C ALA A 475 -14.15 25.10 -43.77
N ALA A 476 -14.51 25.86 -44.85
CA ALA A 476 -13.54 26.57 -45.66
C ALA A 476 -12.72 27.61 -44.83
N SER A 477 -13.35 28.33 -43.89
CA SER A 477 -12.63 29.26 -42.99
C SER A 477 -11.74 28.58 -41.96
N ARG A 478 -12.01 27.31 -41.59
CA ARG A 478 -11.13 26.51 -40.70
C ARG A 478 -9.95 25.92 -41.48
N GLU A 479 -10.14 25.47 -42.70
CA GLU A 479 -9.04 25.02 -43.58
C GLU A 479 -8.10 26.17 -43.94
N GLU A 480 -8.64 27.37 -44.19
CA GLU A 480 -7.88 28.56 -44.48
C GLU A 480 -7.00 29.02 -43.27
N ARG A 481 -7.51 28.88 -42.05
CA ARG A 481 -6.74 29.13 -40.79
C ARG A 481 -5.72 28.05 -40.48
N ALA A 482 -5.93 26.81 -40.91
CA ALA A 482 -4.98 25.69 -40.71
C ALA A 482 -3.86 25.69 -41.76
N SER A 483 -4.03 26.40 -42.86
CA SER A 483 -3.06 26.49 -43.96
C SER A 483 -2.18 27.79 -43.95
N THR A 484 -2.34 28.64 -42.95
CA THR A 484 -1.49 29.82 -42.77
C THR A 484 -0.32 29.46 -41.83
N PRO A 485 0.94 29.54 -42.27
CA PRO A 485 2.14 29.07 -41.55
C PRO A 485 2.47 29.87 -40.30
#